data_43ad692727ba8bee84a49f48de5e0525
#
_entry.id   43ad692727ba8bee84a49f48de5e0525
#
_cell.length_a   1.000
_cell.length_b   1.000
_cell.length_c   1.000
_cell.angle_alpha   90.00
_cell.angle_beta   90.00
_cell.angle_gamma   90.00
#
_symmetry.space_group_name_H-M   'P 1'
#
loop_
_entity.id
_entity.type
_entity.pdbx_description
1 polymer ?
#
loop_
_entity_poly.entity_id
_entity_poly.type
_entity_poly.pdbx_seq_one_letter_code
_entity_poly.pdbx_strand_id
1 'polypeptide(L)'
;VIWTSASPSGKVTKDAFERIVGKITDALKQETPDAIYLDIHGAMVVEHVDDGEGELLKRVRELVGDDVPVVGSLDLHANVSHKMLKYADALVAYRTYPHVDMDETGSRAAKLLKLRMDEKKRRYCAFKRISFLIPINAQCTDLEPAIGTYSLLEKLEAEKDVILSFTPGFPASDFIDCGALVWGYGQDAQDTLDAVNQLAAWVESKESEWWVDLLDPDQ
;
A
#
# COMPACT_ATOMS: atom_id res chain seq x y z
N VAL A 1 10.26 -14.41 13.17
CA VAL A 1 9.80 -13.01 13.10
C VAL A 1 11.03 -12.11 13.05
N ILE A 2 11.05 -11.17 12.10
CA ILE A 2 12.09 -10.14 11.97
C ILE A 2 11.40 -8.79 12.10
N TRP A 3 11.94 -7.92 12.94
CA TRP A 3 11.44 -6.55 13.13
C TRP A 3 12.60 -5.57 13.04
N THR A 4 12.38 -4.49 12.31
CA THR A 4 13.33 -3.37 12.19
C THR A 4 12.58 -2.05 12.18
N SER A 5 13.21 -1.01 12.69
CA SER A 5 12.66 0.35 12.69
C SER A 5 13.78 1.37 12.51
N ALA A 6 13.44 2.46 11.84
CA ALA A 6 14.32 3.63 11.73
C ALA A 6 13.46 4.90 11.70
N SER A 7 14.00 6.02 12.17
CA SER A 7 13.35 7.31 11.99
C SER A 7 13.28 7.66 10.50
N PRO A 8 12.16 8.26 10.02
CA PRO A 8 12.07 8.79 8.66
C PRO A 8 13.25 9.72 8.35
N SER A 9 13.86 9.52 7.20
CA SER A 9 15.07 10.21 6.80
C SER A 9 15.26 10.17 5.27
N GLY A 10 16.48 10.38 4.78
CA GLY A 10 16.81 10.21 3.38
C GLY A 10 16.79 8.74 2.91
N LYS A 11 17.38 8.47 1.76
CA LYS A 11 17.44 7.11 1.18
C LYS A 11 18.07 6.11 2.14
N VAL A 12 17.51 4.91 2.19
CA VAL A 12 18.13 3.78 2.90
C VAL A 12 19.42 3.40 2.21
N THR A 13 20.51 3.24 2.99
CA THR A 13 21.79 2.85 2.40
C THR A 13 21.71 1.45 1.81
N LYS A 14 22.49 1.20 0.76
CA LYS A 14 22.58 -0.13 0.15
C LYS A 14 22.94 -1.19 1.18
N ASP A 15 23.92 -0.93 2.05
CA ASP A 15 24.35 -1.88 3.08
C ASP A 15 23.21 -2.24 4.05
N ALA A 16 22.47 -1.26 4.55
CA ALA A 16 21.34 -1.49 5.46
C ALA A 16 20.25 -2.33 4.79
N PHE A 17 19.84 -1.97 3.57
CA PHE A 17 18.85 -2.70 2.81
C PHE A 17 19.25 -4.16 2.56
N GLU A 18 20.46 -4.38 2.01
CA GLU A 18 20.92 -5.72 1.67
C GLU A 18 21.10 -6.61 2.91
N ARG A 19 21.51 -6.05 4.04
CA ARG A 19 21.62 -6.79 5.31
C ARG A 19 20.26 -7.17 5.89
N ILE A 20 19.28 -6.26 5.87
CA ILE A 20 17.94 -6.53 6.41
C ILE A 20 17.21 -7.53 5.51
N VAL A 21 17.18 -7.27 4.20
CA VAL A 21 16.52 -8.17 3.24
C VAL A 21 17.23 -9.52 3.19
N GLY A 22 18.57 -9.54 3.28
CA GLY A 22 19.33 -10.77 3.40
C GLY A 22 18.92 -11.63 4.58
N LYS A 23 18.73 -11.04 5.77
CA LYS A 23 18.24 -11.79 6.94
C LYS A 23 16.84 -12.36 6.73
N ILE A 24 15.93 -11.62 6.08
CA ILE A 24 14.58 -12.09 5.76
C ILE A 24 14.66 -13.28 4.79
N THR A 25 15.40 -13.13 3.71
CA THR A 25 15.55 -14.19 2.69
C THR A 25 16.27 -15.42 3.21
N ASP A 26 17.27 -15.26 4.06
CA ASP A 26 17.98 -16.39 4.66
C ASP A 26 17.11 -17.15 5.67
N ALA A 27 16.25 -16.48 6.42
CA ALA A 27 15.26 -17.13 7.26
C ALA A 27 14.26 -17.93 6.41
N LEU A 28 13.76 -17.35 5.31
CA LEU A 28 12.84 -18.03 4.40
C LEU A 28 13.45 -19.25 3.68
N LYS A 29 14.76 -19.28 3.47
CA LYS A 29 15.46 -20.47 2.92
C LYS A 29 15.50 -21.65 3.91
N GLN A 30 15.44 -21.35 5.21
CA GLN A 30 15.53 -22.36 6.28
C GLN A 30 14.15 -22.88 6.71
N GLU A 31 13.11 -22.11 6.43
CA GLU A 31 11.73 -22.39 6.83
C GLU A 31 10.86 -22.59 5.58
N THR A 32 9.84 -23.40 5.69
CA THR A 32 8.79 -23.54 4.67
C THR A 32 7.48 -22.97 5.22
N PRO A 33 7.27 -21.66 5.15
CA PRO A 33 6.06 -21.05 5.69
C PRO A 33 4.84 -21.40 4.85
N ASP A 34 3.69 -21.62 5.51
CA ASP A 34 2.40 -21.80 4.83
C ASP A 34 1.89 -20.48 4.23
N ALA A 35 2.31 -19.36 4.79
CA ALA A 35 1.97 -18.00 4.33
C ALA A 35 2.96 -16.99 4.90
N ILE A 36 3.05 -15.80 4.26
CA ILE A 36 3.89 -14.68 4.68
C ILE A 36 3.03 -13.44 4.86
N TYR A 37 3.21 -12.79 5.99
CA TYR A 37 2.69 -11.46 6.24
C TYR A 37 3.85 -10.48 6.42
N LEU A 38 3.77 -9.37 5.71
CA LEU A 38 4.75 -8.28 5.75
C LEU A 38 4.05 -7.00 6.23
N ASP A 39 4.47 -6.48 7.36
CA ASP A 39 4.11 -5.14 7.81
C ASP A 39 5.23 -4.19 7.40
N ILE A 40 4.97 -3.37 6.39
CA ILE A 40 5.95 -2.51 5.74
C ILE A 40 5.39 -1.11 5.53
N HIS A 41 6.25 -0.09 5.46
CA HIS A 41 5.77 1.28 5.28
C HIS A 41 5.18 1.51 3.88
N GLY A 42 5.93 1.21 2.83
CA GLY A 42 5.49 1.40 1.44
C GLY A 42 6.08 2.63 0.74
N ALA A 43 6.95 3.39 1.39
CA ALA A 43 7.59 4.56 0.80
C ALA A 43 9.13 4.54 0.92
N MET A 44 9.72 3.37 1.03
CA MET A 44 11.17 3.20 1.17
C MET A 44 11.88 3.38 -0.17
N VAL A 45 12.72 4.41 -0.23
CA VAL A 45 13.66 4.61 -1.34
C VAL A 45 15.06 4.20 -0.89
N VAL A 46 15.73 3.38 -1.68
CA VAL A 46 17.07 2.86 -1.39
C VAL A 46 18.09 3.48 -2.36
N GLU A 47 19.35 3.61 -1.94
CA GLU A 47 20.40 4.23 -2.76
C GLU A 47 20.55 3.63 -4.16
N HIS A 48 20.27 2.33 -4.33
CA HIS A 48 20.45 1.58 -5.58
C HIS A 48 19.15 0.97 -6.14
N VAL A 49 18.02 1.20 -5.46
CA VAL A 49 16.71 0.71 -5.86
C VAL A 49 15.66 1.74 -5.43
N ASP A 50 14.95 2.34 -6.35
CA ASP A 50 13.96 3.36 -6.03
C ASP A 50 12.74 2.80 -5.27
N ASP A 51 12.29 1.59 -5.63
CA ASP A 51 11.18 0.87 -4.98
C ASP A 51 11.73 -0.24 -4.06
N GLY A 52 12.02 0.11 -2.81
CA GLY A 52 12.58 -0.81 -1.83
C GLY A 52 11.63 -1.92 -1.42
N GLU A 53 10.35 -1.60 -1.19
CA GLU A 53 9.33 -2.60 -0.84
C GLU A 53 9.02 -3.53 -2.01
N GLY A 54 8.91 -3.01 -3.22
CA GLY A 54 8.73 -3.85 -4.40
C GLY A 54 9.90 -4.79 -4.65
N GLU A 55 11.12 -4.38 -4.34
CA GLU A 55 12.29 -5.26 -4.41
C GLU A 55 12.28 -6.33 -3.31
N LEU A 56 11.91 -5.98 -2.08
CA LEU A 56 11.70 -6.95 -1.01
C LEU A 56 10.64 -7.99 -1.39
N LEU A 57 9.46 -7.54 -1.81
CA LEU A 57 8.37 -8.42 -2.24
C LEU A 57 8.78 -9.34 -3.40
N LYS A 58 9.52 -8.82 -4.36
CA LYS A 58 10.07 -9.62 -5.46
C LYS A 58 10.99 -10.73 -4.95
N ARG A 59 11.96 -10.41 -4.10
CA ARG A 59 12.91 -11.40 -3.56
C ARG A 59 12.21 -12.46 -2.70
N VAL A 60 11.22 -12.05 -1.91
CA VAL A 60 10.38 -13.00 -1.15
C VAL A 60 9.64 -13.93 -2.10
N ARG A 61 8.96 -13.40 -3.10
CA ARG A 61 8.18 -14.18 -4.08
C ARG A 61 9.07 -15.17 -4.87
N GLU A 62 10.25 -14.74 -5.31
CA GLU A 62 11.20 -15.59 -6.03
C GLU A 62 11.71 -16.78 -5.19
N LEU A 63 11.74 -16.62 -3.87
CA LEU A 63 12.13 -17.71 -2.95
C LEU A 63 11.00 -18.69 -2.66
N VAL A 64 9.79 -18.21 -2.40
CA VAL A 64 8.69 -19.04 -1.92
C VAL A 64 7.79 -19.57 -3.03
N GLY A 65 7.94 -19.06 -4.26
CA GLY A 65 7.09 -19.44 -5.41
C GLY A 65 5.69 -18.85 -5.34
N ASP A 66 4.84 -19.20 -6.30
CA ASP A 66 3.49 -18.61 -6.44
C ASP A 66 2.42 -19.24 -5.54
N ASP A 67 2.69 -20.39 -4.97
CA ASP A 67 1.73 -21.13 -4.14
C ASP A 67 1.64 -20.59 -2.72
N VAL A 68 2.74 -20.06 -2.18
CA VAL A 68 2.78 -19.47 -0.82
C VAL A 68 2.15 -18.09 -0.83
N PRO A 69 1.08 -17.85 -0.05
CA PRO A 69 0.48 -16.55 0.08
C PRO A 69 1.46 -15.50 0.64
N VAL A 70 1.53 -14.33 0.01
CA VAL A 70 2.29 -13.16 0.49
C VAL A 70 1.35 -11.96 0.53
N VAL A 71 1.04 -11.51 1.74
CA VAL A 71 0.14 -10.36 1.99
C VAL A 71 0.86 -9.33 2.84
N GLY A 72 0.56 -8.06 2.67
CA GLY A 72 1.15 -7.00 3.47
C GLY A 72 0.18 -5.91 3.89
N SER A 73 0.57 -5.21 4.96
CA SER A 73 -0.02 -3.93 5.37
C SER A 73 0.96 -2.80 5.12
N LEU A 74 0.40 -1.64 4.78
CA LEU A 74 1.12 -0.43 4.39
C LEU A 74 0.65 0.76 5.22
N ASP A 75 1.54 1.72 5.38
CA ASP A 75 1.18 3.07 5.84
C ASP A 75 0.31 3.79 4.79
N LEU A 76 -0.50 4.75 5.24
CA LEU A 76 -1.31 5.60 4.37
C LEU A 76 -0.46 6.40 3.37
N HIS A 77 0.78 6.75 3.73
CA HIS A 77 1.71 7.49 2.89
C HIS A 77 2.48 6.61 1.89
N ALA A 78 2.08 5.36 1.69
CA ALA A 78 2.76 4.46 0.77
C ALA A 78 2.69 4.96 -0.68
N ASN A 79 3.81 4.87 -1.38
CA ASN A 79 3.91 5.03 -2.84
C ASN A 79 3.82 3.64 -3.48
N VAL A 80 2.61 3.15 -3.66
CA VAL A 80 2.40 1.78 -4.12
C VAL A 80 2.74 1.64 -5.60
N SER A 81 3.75 0.83 -5.88
CA SER A 81 4.23 0.58 -7.24
C SER A 81 3.49 -0.60 -7.91
N HIS A 82 3.53 -0.64 -9.24
CA HIS A 82 3.09 -1.83 -9.97
C HIS A 82 3.87 -3.08 -9.56
N LYS A 83 5.15 -2.93 -9.20
CA LYS A 83 6.01 -4.02 -8.75
C LYS A 83 5.52 -4.60 -7.42
N MET A 84 5.11 -3.76 -6.47
CA MET A 84 4.52 -4.19 -5.21
C MET A 84 3.25 -5.02 -5.43
N LEU A 85 2.30 -4.52 -6.24
CA LEU A 85 1.06 -5.23 -6.58
C LEU A 85 1.28 -6.53 -7.33
N LYS A 86 2.34 -6.61 -8.15
CA LYS A 86 2.69 -7.81 -8.91
C LYS A 86 3.18 -8.96 -8.01
N TYR A 87 4.01 -8.66 -7.03
CA TYR A 87 4.69 -9.68 -6.24
C TYR A 87 3.97 -10.04 -4.93
N ALA A 88 3.10 -9.18 -4.40
CA ALA A 88 2.17 -9.53 -3.34
C ALA A 88 0.93 -10.24 -3.89
N ASP A 89 0.28 -11.09 -3.07
CA ASP A 89 -1.07 -11.58 -3.36
C ASP A 89 -2.11 -10.53 -3.00
N ALA A 90 -1.87 -9.77 -1.93
CA ALA A 90 -2.66 -8.61 -1.56
C ALA A 90 -1.86 -7.63 -0.68
N LEU A 91 -2.18 -6.35 -0.81
CA LEU A 91 -1.70 -5.26 0.03
C LEU A 91 -2.89 -4.42 0.48
N VAL A 92 -2.89 -4.02 1.75
CA VAL A 92 -3.88 -3.08 2.31
C VAL A 92 -3.14 -1.94 3.01
N ALA A 93 -3.77 -0.78 3.10
CA ALA A 93 -3.15 0.39 3.74
C ALA A 93 -4.02 0.94 4.87
N TYR A 94 -3.41 1.71 5.78
CA TYR A 94 -4.14 2.53 6.74
C TYR A 94 -5.15 3.44 6.05
N ARG A 95 -6.22 3.76 6.77
CA ARG A 95 -7.30 4.65 6.30
C ARG A 95 -7.39 5.93 7.10
N THR A 96 -6.53 6.08 8.11
CA THR A 96 -6.54 7.24 9.01
C THR A 96 -5.18 7.93 9.09
N TYR A 97 -5.22 9.25 9.13
CA TYR A 97 -4.08 10.09 9.46
C TYR A 97 -4.57 11.27 10.33
N PRO A 98 -4.22 11.28 11.62
CA PRO A 98 -3.28 10.41 12.36
C PRO A 98 -3.66 8.93 12.38
N HIS A 99 -2.65 8.04 12.41
CA HIS A 99 -2.83 6.58 12.33
C HIS A 99 -3.44 6.02 13.62
N VAL A 100 -4.71 5.66 13.57
CA VAL A 100 -5.46 5.05 14.69
C VAL A 100 -6.10 3.71 14.33
N ASP A 101 -6.04 3.28 13.05
CA ASP A 101 -6.66 2.06 12.50
C ASP A 101 -5.66 0.94 12.17
N MET A 102 -4.55 0.86 12.90
CA MET A 102 -3.50 -0.13 12.65
C MET A 102 -3.97 -1.56 12.85
N ASP A 103 -4.78 -1.82 13.87
CA ASP A 103 -5.34 -3.13 14.17
C ASP A 103 -6.43 -3.55 13.17
N GLU A 104 -7.30 -2.62 12.74
CA GLU A 104 -8.26 -2.88 11.67
C GLU A 104 -7.55 -3.17 10.33
N THR A 105 -6.46 -2.45 10.05
CA THR A 105 -5.65 -2.71 8.85
C THR A 105 -5.02 -4.09 8.90
N GLY A 106 -4.45 -4.48 10.04
CA GLY A 106 -3.97 -5.83 10.29
C GLY A 106 -5.07 -6.88 10.10
N SER A 107 -6.28 -6.60 10.57
CA SER A 107 -7.45 -7.47 10.40
C SER A 107 -7.85 -7.62 8.93
N ARG A 108 -7.83 -6.53 8.14
CA ARG A 108 -8.07 -6.57 6.67
C ARG A 108 -7.02 -7.41 5.95
N ALA A 109 -5.74 -7.25 6.31
CA ALA A 109 -4.65 -8.05 5.76
C ALA A 109 -4.82 -9.54 6.11
N ALA A 110 -5.11 -9.86 7.36
CA ALA A 110 -5.34 -11.24 7.82
C ALA A 110 -6.53 -11.89 7.11
N LYS A 111 -7.62 -11.14 6.87
CA LYS A 111 -8.77 -11.62 6.08
C LYS A 111 -8.35 -12.00 4.66
N LEU A 112 -7.59 -11.15 3.98
CA LEU A 112 -7.11 -11.43 2.62
C LEU A 112 -6.13 -12.61 2.60
N LEU A 113 -5.24 -12.71 3.59
CA LEU A 113 -4.33 -13.84 3.74
C LEU A 113 -5.10 -15.15 3.90
N LYS A 114 -6.11 -15.16 4.79
CA LYS A 114 -6.98 -16.33 4.99
C LYS A 114 -7.73 -16.70 3.70
N LEU A 115 -8.33 -15.72 3.02
CA LEU A 115 -9.01 -15.95 1.74
C LEU A 115 -8.07 -16.57 0.69
N ARG A 116 -6.84 -16.05 0.57
CA ARG A 116 -5.84 -16.62 -0.36
C ARG A 116 -5.46 -18.07 -0.01
N MET A 117 -5.34 -18.37 1.28
CA MET A 117 -5.07 -19.75 1.75
C MET A 117 -6.24 -20.70 1.46
N ASP A 118 -7.48 -20.25 1.71
CA ASP A 118 -8.69 -21.06 1.53
C ASP A 118 -9.02 -21.28 0.05
N GLU A 119 -8.96 -20.22 -0.75
CA GLU A 119 -9.30 -20.24 -2.19
C GLU A 119 -8.16 -20.81 -3.06
N LYS A 120 -6.94 -20.88 -2.56
CA LYS A 120 -5.71 -21.34 -3.25
C LYS A 120 -5.45 -20.62 -4.59
N LYS A 121 -6.03 -19.46 -4.78
CA LYS A 121 -5.85 -18.60 -5.95
C LYS A 121 -5.78 -17.14 -5.55
N ARG A 122 -5.14 -16.33 -6.38
CA ARG A 122 -5.17 -14.87 -6.23
C ARG A 122 -6.54 -14.34 -6.63
N ARG A 123 -7.01 -13.32 -5.91
CA ARG A 123 -8.15 -12.53 -6.34
C ARG A 123 -7.75 -11.60 -7.48
N TYR A 124 -8.71 -11.15 -8.25
CA TYR A 124 -8.48 -10.09 -9.25
C TYR A 124 -7.99 -8.84 -8.54
N CYS A 125 -6.94 -8.23 -9.09
CA CYS A 125 -6.41 -6.95 -8.64
C CYS A 125 -6.66 -5.91 -9.73
N ALA A 126 -7.34 -4.83 -9.37
CA ALA A 126 -7.42 -3.64 -10.20
C ALA A 126 -6.73 -2.48 -9.47
N PHE A 127 -6.16 -1.53 -10.22
CA PHE A 127 -5.56 -0.33 -9.65
C PHE A 127 -5.64 0.84 -10.62
N LYS A 128 -5.64 2.04 -10.08
CA LYS A 128 -5.56 3.28 -10.85
C LYS A 128 -4.72 4.31 -10.11
N ARG A 129 -3.69 4.83 -10.78
CA ARG A 129 -2.89 5.94 -10.29
C ARG A 129 -3.65 7.23 -10.49
N ILE A 130 -3.61 8.09 -9.48
CA ILE A 130 -4.18 9.43 -9.55
C ILE A 130 -3.22 10.33 -10.31
N SER A 131 -3.75 11.25 -11.11
CA SER A 131 -3.01 12.06 -12.07
C SER A 131 -2.24 13.25 -11.46
N PHE A 132 -2.39 13.49 -10.16
CA PHE A 132 -1.74 14.58 -9.43
C PHE A 132 -1.12 14.09 -8.11
N LEU A 133 -0.23 14.89 -7.54
CA LEU A 133 0.38 14.64 -6.23
C LEU A 133 -0.43 15.33 -5.12
N ILE A 134 -0.62 14.62 -4.01
CA ILE A 134 -1.32 15.15 -2.83
C ILE A 134 -0.27 15.53 -1.79
N PRO A 135 -0.16 16.83 -1.41
CA PRO A 135 0.78 17.27 -0.38
C PRO A 135 0.51 16.60 0.96
N ILE A 136 1.55 16.28 1.72
CA ILE A 136 1.41 15.60 3.03
C ILE A 136 0.51 16.38 4.00
N ASN A 137 0.60 17.70 4.01
CA ASN A 137 -0.22 18.56 4.86
C ASN A 137 -1.71 18.60 4.47
N ALA A 138 -2.07 18.04 3.31
CA ALA A 138 -3.47 17.90 2.85
C ALA A 138 -4.03 16.48 3.09
N GLN A 139 -3.27 15.58 3.73
CA GLN A 139 -3.65 14.16 3.84
C GLN A 139 -4.37 13.80 5.17
N CYS A 140 -4.72 14.81 5.99
CA CYS A 140 -5.47 14.57 7.23
C CYS A 140 -6.84 13.97 6.93
N THR A 141 -7.10 12.79 7.51
CA THR A 141 -8.34 12.04 7.23
C THR A 141 -9.55 12.50 8.05
N ASP A 142 -9.35 13.47 8.95
CA ASP A 142 -10.44 14.14 9.68
C ASP A 142 -10.96 15.37 8.92
N LEU A 143 -10.45 15.63 7.71
CA LEU A 143 -10.82 16.77 6.86
C LEU A 143 -11.27 16.29 5.46
N GLU A 144 -12.09 17.12 4.79
CA GLU A 144 -12.37 16.90 3.37
C GLU A 144 -11.12 17.27 2.52
N PRO A 145 -10.90 16.58 1.41
CA PRO A 145 -11.77 15.59 0.77
C PRO A 145 -11.50 14.15 1.22
N ALA A 146 -10.63 13.92 2.21
CA ALA A 146 -10.28 12.57 2.68
C ALA A 146 -11.47 11.88 3.35
N ILE A 147 -12.25 12.58 4.20
CA ILE A 147 -13.47 12.02 4.81
C ILE A 147 -14.39 11.42 3.74
N GLY A 148 -14.73 12.20 2.71
CA GLY A 148 -15.59 11.74 1.62
C GLY A 148 -14.98 10.61 0.83
N THR A 149 -13.66 10.60 0.65
CA THR A 149 -12.93 9.54 -0.08
C THR A 149 -13.02 8.20 0.66
N TYR A 150 -12.69 8.17 1.96
CA TYR A 150 -12.74 6.91 2.72
C TYR A 150 -14.19 6.47 3.00
N SER A 151 -15.13 7.39 3.17
CA SER A 151 -16.56 7.06 3.26
C SER A 151 -17.08 6.39 1.97
N LEU A 152 -16.67 6.89 0.80
CA LEU A 152 -17.02 6.25 -0.47
C LEU A 152 -16.36 4.87 -0.60
N LEU A 153 -15.09 4.75 -0.19
CA LEU A 153 -14.38 3.47 -0.19
C LEU A 153 -15.16 2.42 0.62
N GLU A 154 -15.55 2.73 1.84
CA GLU A 154 -16.31 1.82 2.71
C GLU A 154 -17.69 1.47 2.13
N LYS A 155 -18.37 2.44 1.52
CA LYS A 155 -19.64 2.20 0.83
C LYS A 155 -19.48 1.21 -0.32
N LEU A 156 -18.45 1.37 -1.16
CA LEU A 156 -18.19 0.47 -2.28
C LEU A 156 -17.86 -0.95 -1.80
N GLU A 157 -17.11 -1.11 -0.70
CA GLU A 157 -16.86 -2.41 -0.08
C GLU A 157 -18.14 -3.06 0.48
N ALA A 158 -19.07 -2.26 1.00
CA ALA A 158 -20.35 -2.77 1.51
C ALA A 158 -21.30 -3.20 0.38
N GLU A 159 -21.20 -2.59 -0.80
CA GLU A 159 -22.05 -2.89 -1.96
C GLU A 159 -21.51 -4.03 -2.83
N LYS A 160 -20.20 -4.30 -2.77
CA LYS A 160 -19.50 -5.27 -3.64
C LYS A 160 -18.58 -6.18 -2.81
N ASP A 161 -18.34 -7.41 -3.30
CA ASP A 161 -17.32 -8.30 -2.69
C ASP A 161 -15.91 -7.87 -3.14
N VAL A 162 -15.51 -6.69 -2.69
CA VAL A 162 -14.18 -6.13 -2.95
C VAL A 162 -13.56 -5.63 -1.64
N ILE A 163 -12.23 -5.58 -1.60
CA ILE A 163 -11.46 -4.91 -0.55
C ILE A 163 -10.63 -3.85 -1.23
N LEU A 164 -10.87 -2.60 -0.90
CA LEU A 164 -10.25 -1.43 -1.52
C LEU A 164 -9.18 -0.82 -0.61
N SER A 165 -8.24 -0.16 -1.22
CA SER A 165 -7.28 0.72 -0.55
C SER A 165 -7.05 1.98 -1.39
N PHE A 166 -6.80 3.06 -0.69
CA PHE A 166 -6.35 4.32 -1.25
C PHE A 166 -5.19 4.84 -0.42
N THR A 167 -4.10 5.19 -1.08
CA THR A 167 -2.98 5.92 -0.45
C THR A 167 -2.76 7.23 -1.18
N PRO A 168 -2.72 8.37 -0.48
CA PRO A 168 -2.36 9.66 -1.09
C PRO A 168 -0.87 9.73 -1.46
N GLY A 169 -0.05 8.83 -0.91
CA GLY A 169 1.36 8.71 -1.24
C GLY A 169 2.28 9.64 -0.45
N PHE A 170 3.56 9.56 -0.76
CA PHE A 170 4.62 10.39 -0.17
C PHE A 170 5.37 11.14 -1.29
N PRO A 171 4.88 12.32 -1.71
CA PRO A 171 5.44 13.07 -2.86
C PRO A 171 6.94 13.39 -2.73
N ALA A 172 7.41 13.65 -1.50
CA ALA A 172 8.80 14.01 -1.23
C ALA A 172 9.82 12.88 -1.54
N SER A 173 9.36 11.65 -1.79
CA SER A 173 10.23 10.53 -2.21
C SER A 173 10.84 10.72 -3.61
N ASP A 174 10.19 11.51 -4.48
CA ASP A 174 10.68 11.94 -5.80
C ASP A 174 11.24 10.78 -6.66
N PHE A 175 10.40 9.79 -6.95
CA PHE A 175 10.72 8.71 -7.89
C PHE A 175 9.51 8.39 -8.80
N ILE A 176 9.70 7.57 -9.83
CA ILE A 176 8.73 7.40 -10.92
C ILE A 176 7.35 6.88 -10.47
N ASP A 177 7.28 6.06 -9.43
CA ASP A 177 6.02 5.52 -8.88
C ASP A 177 5.48 6.32 -7.69
N CYS A 178 6.04 7.51 -7.42
CA CYS A 178 5.60 8.40 -6.36
C CYS A 178 4.18 8.91 -6.61
N GLY A 179 3.38 9.01 -5.56
CA GLY A 179 2.04 9.63 -5.59
C GLY A 179 0.89 8.68 -5.30
N ALA A 180 -0.31 9.23 -5.40
CA ALA A 180 -1.53 8.58 -4.96
C ALA A 180 -1.96 7.41 -5.85
N LEU A 181 -2.47 6.35 -5.20
CA LEU A 181 -2.98 5.16 -5.87
C LEU A 181 -4.28 4.66 -5.21
N VAL A 182 -5.23 4.25 -6.04
CA VAL A 182 -6.38 3.43 -5.65
C VAL A 182 -6.15 2.02 -6.16
N TRP A 183 -6.39 1.01 -5.33
CA TRP A 183 -6.38 -0.38 -5.75
C TRP A 183 -7.37 -1.22 -4.97
N GLY A 184 -7.67 -2.41 -5.48
CA GLY A 184 -8.59 -3.32 -4.80
C GLY A 184 -8.48 -4.75 -5.28
N TYR A 185 -9.04 -5.64 -4.47
CA TYR A 185 -9.07 -7.08 -4.70
C TYR A 185 -10.51 -7.59 -4.60
N GLY A 186 -10.94 -8.40 -5.57
CA GLY A 186 -12.27 -9.01 -5.58
C GLY A 186 -12.30 -10.35 -6.30
N GLN A 187 -13.43 -11.07 -6.19
CA GLN A 187 -13.63 -12.31 -6.94
C GLN A 187 -14.03 -12.07 -8.38
N ASP A 188 -14.79 -11.02 -8.63
CA ASP A 188 -15.20 -10.61 -9.97
C ASP A 188 -14.29 -9.49 -10.50
N ALA A 189 -13.77 -9.65 -11.70
CA ALA A 189 -12.84 -8.71 -12.30
C ALA A 189 -13.50 -7.37 -12.66
N GLN A 190 -14.75 -7.41 -13.16
CA GLN A 190 -15.47 -6.20 -13.57
C GLN A 190 -15.90 -5.38 -12.35
N ASP A 191 -16.47 -6.03 -11.32
CA ASP A 191 -16.83 -5.37 -10.07
C ASP A 191 -15.63 -4.72 -9.38
N THR A 192 -14.47 -5.41 -9.41
CA THR A 192 -13.23 -4.88 -8.84
C THR A 192 -12.75 -3.64 -9.61
N LEU A 193 -12.74 -3.72 -10.95
CA LEU A 193 -12.34 -2.62 -11.81
C LEU A 193 -13.28 -1.41 -11.68
N ASP A 194 -14.59 -1.66 -11.64
CA ASP A 194 -15.60 -0.60 -11.50
C ASP A 194 -15.48 0.12 -10.17
N ALA A 195 -15.28 -0.62 -9.07
CA ALA A 195 -15.09 -0.03 -7.74
C ALA A 195 -13.83 0.84 -7.68
N VAL A 196 -12.70 0.34 -8.21
CA VAL A 196 -11.45 1.10 -8.29
C VAL A 196 -11.61 2.36 -9.14
N ASN A 197 -12.23 2.25 -10.31
CA ASN A 197 -12.43 3.40 -11.20
C ASN A 197 -13.37 4.43 -10.57
N GLN A 198 -14.43 4.01 -9.89
CA GLN A 198 -15.37 4.91 -9.23
C GLN A 198 -14.69 5.69 -8.10
N LEU A 199 -13.92 5.02 -7.24
CA LEU A 199 -13.16 5.68 -6.17
C LEU A 199 -12.10 6.62 -6.74
N ALA A 200 -11.35 6.20 -7.75
CA ALA A 200 -10.34 7.03 -8.38
C ALA A 200 -10.94 8.27 -9.04
N ALA A 201 -12.07 8.12 -9.75
CA ALA A 201 -12.77 9.26 -10.36
C ALA A 201 -13.28 10.27 -9.30
N TRP A 202 -13.71 9.78 -8.13
CA TRP A 202 -14.05 10.65 -7.01
C TRP A 202 -12.83 11.45 -6.55
N VAL A 203 -11.70 10.78 -6.29
CA VAL A 203 -10.45 11.45 -5.86
C VAL A 203 -10.00 12.48 -6.90
N GLU A 204 -10.02 12.11 -8.19
CA GLU A 204 -9.64 13.02 -9.29
C GLU A 204 -10.57 14.23 -9.40
N SER A 205 -11.88 14.06 -9.13
CA SER A 205 -12.85 15.15 -9.15
C SER A 205 -12.63 16.19 -8.05
N LYS A 206 -11.84 15.84 -7.03
CA LYS A 206 -11.53 16.65 -5.86
C LYS A 206 -10.13 17.28 -5.91
N GLU A 207 -9.45 17.28 -7.06
CA GLU A 207 -8.07 17.76 -7.19
C GLU A 207 -7.82 19.11 -6.50
N SER A 208 -8.67 20.10 -6.72
CA SER A 208 -8.52 21.42 -6.12
C SER A 208 -8.76 21.47 -4.61
N GLU A 209 -9.42 20.45 -4.05
CA GLU A 209 -9.69 20.33 -2.62
C GLU A 209 -8.55 19.62 -1.87
N TRP A 210 -7.68 18.88 -2.61
CA TRP A 210 -6.46 18.27 -2.09
C TRP A 210 -5.30 19.29 -1.98
N TRP A 211 -5.61 20.48 -1.55
CA TRP A 211 -4.63 21.56 -1.38
C TRP A 211 -4.86 22.29 -0.07
N VAL A 212 -3.77 22.62 0.60
CA VAL A 212 -3.78 23.47 1.80
C VAL A 212 -2.97 24.72 1.52
N ASP A 213 -3.59 25.87 1.66
CA ASP A 213 -2.90 27.14 1.53
C ASP A 213 -1.83 27.25 2.62
N LEU A 214 -0.61 27.50 2.19
CA LEU A 214 0.49 27.78 3.10
C LEU A 214 0.45 29.25 3.47
N LEU A 215 0.41 29.54 4.76
CA LEU A 215 0.51 30.91 5.24
C LEU A 215 1.93 31.42 5.02
N ASP A 216 2.05 32.70 4.60
CA ASP A 216 3.33 33.36 4.59
C ASP A 216 3.82 33.54 6.05
N PRO A 217 5.12 33.28 6.36
CA PRO A 217 5.65 33.46 7.70
C PRO A 217 5.40 34.86 8.31
N ASP A 218 5.15 35.87 7.47
CA ASP A 218 4.90 37.26 7.89
C ASP A 218 3.39 37.56 8.07
N GLN A 219 2.50 36.58 7.88
CA GLN A 219 1.06 36.64 8.14
C GLN A 219 0.70 35.97 9.47
#